data_3e0edef32d4cb46b342681b95b5a71fe
#
_entry.id   3e0edef32d4cb46b342681b95b5a71fe
#
_cell.length_a   1.000
_cell.length_b   1.000
_cell.length_c   1.000
_cell.angle_alpha   90.00
_cell.angle_beta   90.00
_cell.angle_gamma   90.00
#
_symmetry.space_group_name_H-M   'P 1'
#
loop_
_entity.id
_entity.type
_entity.pdbx_description
1 polymer ?
#
loop_
_entity_poly.entity_id
_entity_poly.type
_entity_poly.pdbx_seq_one_letter_code
_entity_poly.pdbx_strand_id
1 'polypeptide(L)'
;MTEKTIEDINTRIADGSVHVVTAEEMPDIVSQLGPEQAAKEVDIVTTGTFGAMCSSGVWMNFGHSDPPIKMQRLWLNDVEAYTGVAAVDAYIGAAQLSSTRGMEYGGAHVIEDLVSGKSIDIHATSQGTDCYPRKLLDTTLTIEDLNQAIMMNPRNAYQKYACASNSSNRILQTYMGTLLPNCGNITYSGSGILSPLSNDPEYRTIGMGTRIFLCGTQGYVTGEGTQHDPDNQFGTLMVQGDLKKMDKKYIRAATFNGYGTSLYVGIGIPIPILNSDLAKATAVTDADITTSILDYSVPRRDKPVLRNVTYEELKSGMIDINGHEILTSSLSSFHDARSIATELKEWVKQGKFYPTLPVERISSTRVCKPMKQIKEPLMVVDVMATQITTIRQGLCIEDAAKIIMDSSFSHLPVVSEEDKLVGIITAWDIAKAVAENKYNKLDDVMTKDVIKADATEPIDIAACRLDQHNISAMPVIDKHGRVVGIITSDDFSKLMARRRDR
;
A
#
# COMPACT_ATOMS: atom_id res chain seq x y z
N MET A 1 -2.18 -31.21 -35.59
CA MET A 1 -2.43 -31.25 -34.15
C MET A 1 -3.82 -30.68 -33.96
N THR A 2 -4.77 -31.47 -33.49
CA THR A 2 -6.13 -30.98 -33.16
C THR A 2 -6.03 -30.15 -31.88
N GLU A 3 -6.05 -28.84 -32.01
CA GLU A 3 -6.19 -27.92 -30.86
C GLU A 3 -7.62 -28.07 -30.34
N LYS A 4 -7.78 -28.18 -28.99
CA LYS A 4 -9.09 -28.09 -28.33
C LYS A 4 -9.56 -26.65 -28.38
N THR A 5 -10.84 -26.44 -28.55
CA THR A 5 -11.45 -25.11 -28.43
C THR A 5 -12.05 -24.92 -27.03
N ILE A 6 -12.34 -23.69 -26.67
CA ILE A 6 -13.04 -23.39 -25.38
C ILE A 6 -14.47 -23.93 -25.42
N GLU A 7 -15.09 -23.99 -26.57
CA GLU A 7 -16.40 -24.57 -26.82
C GLU A 7 -16.40 -26.09 -26.59
N ASP A 8 -15.35 -26.82 -27.05
CA ASP A 8 -15.19 -28.25 -26.75
C ASP A 8 -15.10 -28.49 -25.24
N ILE A 9 -14.29 -27.67 -24.53
CA ILE A 9 -14.14 -27.76 -23.06
C ILE A 9 -15.47 -27.48 -22.38
N ASN A 10 -16.18 -26.41 -22.78
CA ASN A 10 -17.46 -26.05 -22.19
C ASN A 10 -18.53 -27.11 -22.44
N THR A 11 -18.48 -27.81 -23.60
CA THR A 11 -19.35 -28.94 -23.87
C THR A 11 -19.09 -30.11 -22.93
N ARG A 12 -17.80 -30.41 -22.65
CA ARG A 12 -17.43 -31.43 -21.65
C ARG A 12 -17.80 -31.08 -20.25
N ILE A 13 -17.81 -29.80 -19.90
CA ILE A 13 -18.34 -29.34 -18.61
C ILE A 13 -19.83 -29.63 -18.52
N ALA A 14 -20.58 -29.31 -19.58
CA ALA A 14 -22.02 -29.46 -19.60
C ALA A 14 -22.47 -30.94 -19.55
N ASP A 15 -21.71 -31.85 -20.16
CA ASP A 15 -22.01 -33.29 -20.14
C ASP A 15 -21.33 -34.07 -19.00
N GLY A 16 -20.51 -33.39 -18.19
CA GLY A 16 -19.83 -33.96 -17.03
C GLY A 16 -18.58 -34.80 -17.35
N SER A 17 -18.10 -34.77 -18.60
CA SER A 17 -16.90 -35.53 -19.03
C SER A 17 -15.59 -34.73 -18.90
N VAL A 18 -15.65 -33.50 -18.40
CA VAL A 18 -14.48 -32.61 -18.26
C VAL A 18 -13.45 -33.18 -17.29
N HIS A 19 -12.18 -33.18 -17.71
CA HIS A 19 -11.06 -33.55 -16.83
C HIS A 19 -10.37 -32.30 -16.30
N VAL A 20 -10.58 -32.03 -15.01
CA VAL A 20 -10.05 -30.86 -14.31
C VAL A 20 -9.01 -31.32 -13.27
N VAL A 21 -7.85 -30.66 -13.28
CA VAL A 21 -6.78 -30.88 -12.32
C VAL A 21 -6.35 -29.55 -11.68
N THR A 22 -5.68 -29.60 -10.53
CA THR A 22 -5.07 -28.41 -9.94
C THR A 22 -3.67 -28.17 -10.53
N ALA A 23 -3.14 -26.98 -10.32
CA ALA A 23 -1.78 -26.64 -10.74
C ALA A 23 -0.72 -27.54 -10.07
N GLU A 24 -0.98 -28.03 -8.85
CA GLU A 24 -0.06 -28.96 -8.15
C GLU A 24 -0.10 -30.39 -8.71
N GLU A 25 -1.18 -30.80 -9.37
CA GLU A 25 -1.33 -32.13 -10.01
C GLU A 25 -0.73 -32.20 -11.42
N MET A 26 -0.69 -31.07 -12.13
CA MET A 26 -0.32 -31.03 -13.57
C MET A 26 1.13 -31.44 -13.87
N PRO A 27 2.15 -31.07 -13.06
CA PRO A 27 3.54 -31.46 -13.33
C PRO A 27 3.74 -32.98 -13.41
N ASP A 28 3.13 -33.73 -12.51
CA ASP A 28 3.21 -35.19 -12.49
C ASP A 28 2.57 -35.81 -13.74
N ILE A 29 1.43 -35.29 -14.17
CA ILE A 29 0.74 -35.74 -15.40
C ILE A 29 1.61 -35.50 -16.63
N VAL A 30 2.17 -34.29 -16.75
CA VAL A 30 3.03 -33.95 -17.90
C VAL A 30 4.35 -34.75 -17.85
N SER A 31 4.90 -35.01 -16.69
CA SER A 31 6.09 -35.83 -16.52
C SER A 31 5.87 -37.28 -16.98
N GLN A 32 4.67 -37.85 -16.74
CA GLN A 32 4.32 -39.23 -17.09
C GLN A 32 3.91 -39.38 -18.56
N LEU A 33 3.12 -38.46 -19.08
CA LEU A 33 2.47 -38.58 -20.38
C LEU A 33 3.17 -37.79 -21.50
N GLY A 34 3.99 -36.83 -21.13
CA GLY A 34 4.47 -35.77 -22.03
C GLY A 34 3.39 -34.71 -22.32
N PRO A 35 3.79 -33.50 -22.74
CA PRO A 35 2.88 -32.36 -22.89
C PRO A 35 1.80 -32.58 -23.98
N GLU A 36 2.08 -33.34 -25.05
CA GLU A 36 1.12 -33.58 -26.12
C GLU A 36 -0.04 -34.49 -25.67
N GLN A 37 0.26 -35.55 -24.92
CA GLN A 37 -0.77 -36.46 -24.40
C GLN A 37 -1.50 -35.83 -23.23
N ALA A 38 -0.80 -35.15 -22.31
CA ALA A 38 -1.40 -34.39 -21.22
C ALA A 38 -2.41 -33.35 -21.75
N ALA A 39 -2.08 -32.65 -22.86
CA ALA A 39 -2.99 -31.70 -23.48
C ALA A 39 -4.28 -32.34 -24.02
N LYS A 40 -4.23 -33.61 -24.42
CA LYS A 40 -5.45 -34.34 -24.85
C LYS A 40 -6.31 -34.77 -23.69
N GLU A 41 -5.69 -35.17 -22.58
CA GLU A 41 -6.38 -35.74 -21.41
C GLU A 41 -6.89 -34.67 -20.44
N VAL A 42 -6.10 -33.62 -20.16
CA VAL A 42 -6.50 -32.55 -19.23
C VAL A 42 -7.18 -31.44 -20.00
N ASP A 43 -8.35 -31.01 -19.52
CA ASP A 43 -9.11 -29.90 -20.10
C ASP A 43 -8.85 -28.58 -19.40
N ILE A 44 -8.71 -28.59 -18.08
CA ILE A 44 -8.55 -27.37 -17.29
C ILE A 44 -7.57 -27.61 -16.14
N VAL A 45 -6.67 -26.64 -15.93
CA VAL A 45 -5.84 -26.53 -14.73
C VAL A 45 -6.36 -25.39 -13.85
N THR A 46 -6.70 -25.67 -12.60
CA THR A 46 -7.16 -24.66 -11.65
C THR A 46 -6.03 -24.16 -10.78
N THR A 47 -6.00 -22.84 -10.57
CA THR A 47 -5.01 -22.13 -9.77
C THR A 47 -5.67 -21.46 -8.57
N GLY A 48 -4.87 -20.98 -7.62
CA GLY A 48 -5.39 -20.28 -6.44
C GLY A 48 -4.35 -19.39 -5.78
N THR A 49 -4.81 -18.26 -5.28
CA THR A 49 -4.01 -17.33 -4.45
C THR A 49 -4.84 -16.86 -3.27
N PHE A 50 -4.20 -16.65 -2.11
CA PHE A 50 -4.79 -15.99 -0.96
C PHE A 50 -3.71 -15.16 -0.27
N GLY A 51 -3.64 -13.89 -0.59
CA GLY A 51 -2.59 -12.99 -0.13
C GLY A 51 -3.09 -11.59 0.17
N ALA A 52 -2.27 -10.82 0.90
CA ALA A 52 -2.58 -9.45 1.27
C ALA A 52 -2.47 -8.51 0.05
N MET A 53 -3.57 -7.85 -0.27
CA MET A 53 -3.74 -6.97 -1.43
C MET A 53 -4.15 -5.57 -0.95
N CYS A 54 -3.18 -4.76 -0.51
CA CYS A 54 -3.41 -3.40 0.02
C CYS A 54 -4.15 -2.48 -0.96
N SER A 55 -4.03 -2.74 -2.27
CA SER A 55 -4.68 -1.95 -3.32
C SER A 55 -6.16 -2.26 -3.52
N SER A 56 -6.72 -3.23 -2.80
CA SER A 56 -8.15 -3.55 -2.86
C SER A 56 -9.02 -2.40 -2.37
N GLY A 57 -10.24 -2.34 -2.87
CA GLY A 57 -11.25 -1.43 -2.37
C GLY A 57 -12.63 -1.75 -2.95
N VAL A 58 -13.63 -1.02 -2.50
CA VAL A 58 -15.03 -1.25 -2.86
C VAL A 58 -15.70 0.05 -3.29
N TRP A 59 -16.31 0.01 -4.45
CA TRP A 59 -17.29 0.99 -4.90
C TRP A 59 -18.64 0.63 -4.32
N MET A 60 -19.34 1.60 -3.73
CA MET A 60 -20.64 1.41 -3.09
C MET A 60 -21.64 2.45 -3.56
N ASN A 61 -22.88 2.03 -3.80
CA ASN A 61 -24.01 2.92 -3.95
C ASN A 61 -24.98 2.71 -2.79
N PHE A 62 -25.26 3.78 -2.04
CA PHE A 62 -26.07 3.76 -0.82
C PHE A 62 -27.57 4.01 -1.08
N GLY A 63 -27.94 4.49 -2.28
CA GLY A 63 -29.25 5.05 -2.52
C GLY A 63 -29.45 6.44 -1.86
N HIS A 64 -30.55 7.10 -2.19
CA HIS A 64 -30.87 8.42 -1.64
C HIS A 64 -31.61 8.33 -0.32
N SER A 65 -31.22 9.18 0.64
CA SER A 65 -32.04 9.45 1.83
C SER A 65 -33.22 10.36 1.49
N ASP A 66 -34.18 10.47 2.38
CA ASP A 66 -35.28 11.45 2.29
C ASP A 66 -35.22 12.43 3.47
N PRO A 67 -35.02 13.75 3.25
CA PRO A 67 -34.58 14.40 2.01
C PRO A 67 -33.21 13.90 1.53
N PRO A 68 -32.88 14.02 0.23
CA PRO A 68 -31.64 13.48 -0.32
C PRO A 68 -30.41 14.30 0.11
N ILE A 69 -29.26 13.61 0.21
CA ILE A 69 -27.95 14.19 0.46
C ILE A 69 -27.03 14.01 -0.76
N LYS A 70 -26.15 14.99 -1.03
CA LYS A 70 -24.98 14.83 -1.88
C LYS A 70 -23.76 14.74 -0.96
N MET A 71 -23.30 13.53 -0.67
CA MET A 71 -22.20 13.30 0.26
C MET A 71 -20.92 13.98 -0.23
N GLN A 72 -20.37 14.91 0.56
CA GLN A 72 -19.07 15.55 0.33
C GLN A 72 -17.98 14.94 1.17
N ARG A 73 -18.31 14.48 2.38
CA ARG A 73 -17.47 13.64 3.21
C ARG A 73 -18.31 12.50 3.78
N LEU A 74 -17.68 11.35 3.91
CA LEU A 74 -18.31 10.12 4.38
C LEU A 74 -17.34 9.34 5.24
N TRP A 75 -17.80 8.84 6.38
CA TRP A 75 -17.08 7.90 7.23
C TRP A 75 -17.91 6.63 7.39
N LEU A 76 -17.22 5.49 7.31
CA LEU A 76 -17.76 4.14 7.51
C LEU A 76 -17.02 3.54 8.72
N ASN A 77 -17.71 3.37 9.87
CA ASN A 77 -17.07 3.02 11.15
C ASN A 77 -15.82 3.88 11.44
N ASP A 78 -15.91 5.21 11.27
CA ASP A 78 -14.83 6.20 11.45
C ASP A 78 -13.65 6.12 10.44
N VAL A 79 -13.76 5.31 9.40
CA VAL A 79 -12.83 5.31 8.26
C VAL A 79 -13.38 6.22 7.17
N GLU A 80 -12.66 7.28 6.83
CA GLU A 80 -13.08 8.22 5.79
C GLU A 80 -13.00 7.56 4.41
N ALA A 81 -14.13 7.52 3.69
CA ALA A 81 -14.24 6.99 2.33
C ALA A 81 -14.17 8.11 1.29
N TYR A 82 -13.73 7.80 0.08
CA TYR A 82 -13.71 8.75 -1.03
C TYR A 82 -15.11 9.00 -1.57
N THR A 83 -15.49 10.27 -1.65
CA THR A 83 -16.75 10.78 -2.22
C THR A 83 -16.48 11.61 -3.47
N GLY A 84 -17.51 12.23 -4.05
CA GLY A 84 -17.37 13.12 -5.20
C GLY A 84 -17.44 12.39 -6.55
N VAL A 85 -17.89 11.14 -6.56
CA VAL A 85 -18.17 10.35 -7.77
C VAL A 85 -19.57 10.69 -8.27
N ALA A 86 -20.59 10.30 -7.51
CA ALA A 86 -21.97 10.73 -7.66
C ALA A 86 -22.52 11.12 -6.26
N ALA A 87 -23.79 11.51 -6.18
CA ALA A 87 -24.33 12.08 -4.94
C ALA A 87 -24.25 11.13 -3.73
N VAL A 88 -24.48 9.83 -3.98
CA VAL A 88 -24.52 8.77 -2.95
C VAL A 88 -23.60 7.59 -3.28
N ASP A 89 -22.62 7.81 -4.14
CA ASP A 89 -21.60 6.84 -4.46
C ASP A 89 -20.32 7.15 -3.68
N ALA A 90 -19.64 6.12 -3.22
CA ALA A 90 -18.37 6.25 -2.54
C ALA A 90 -17.43 5.07 -2.85
N TYR A 91 -16.16 5.29 -2.59
CA TYR A 91 -15.12 4.26 -2.65
C TYR A 91 -14.38 4.18 -1.33
N ILE A 92 -14.23 2.97 -0.79
CA ILE A 92 -13.35 2.72 0.36
C ILE A 92 -12.19 1.82 -0.06
N GLY A 93 -10.96 2.28 0.20
CA GLY A 93 -9.75 1.50 -0.02
C GLY A 93 -9.35 0.71 1.22
N ALA A 94 -8.87 -0.52 1.02
CA ALA A 94 -8.45 -1.40 2.12
C ALA A 94 -7.37 -0.79 3.03
N ALA A 95 -6.51 0.07 2.48
CA ALA A 95 -5.42 0.71 3.21
C ALA A 95 -5.81 2.03 3.90
N GLN A 96 -7.05 2.51 3.78
CA GLN A 96 -7.51 3.70 4.51
C GLN A 96 -7.60 3.38 6.01
N LEU A 97 -7.15 4.31 6.85
CA LEU A 97 -7.07 4.11 8.29
C LEU A 97 -8.26 4.76 9.00
N SER A 98 -8.62 4.20 10.14
CA SER A 98 -9.59 4.78 11.07
C SER A 98 -9.07 6.11 11.64
N SER A 99 -9.95 7.09 11.78
CA SER A 99 -9.64 8.39 12.38
C SER A 99 -9.36 8.30 13.90
N THR A 100 -9.92 7.31 14.59
CA THR A 100 -9.84 7.15 16.04
C THR A 100 -8.96 5.97 16.47
N ARG A 101 -8.95 4.86 15.69
CA ARG A 101 -8.20 3.63 16.00
C ARG A 101 -6.87 3.52 15.22
N GLY A 102 -6.58 4.48 14.32
CA GLY A 102 -5.34 4.51 13.56
C GLY A 102 -5.11 3.24 12.74
N MET A 103 -3.94 2.62 12.90
CA MET A 103 -3.56 1.42 12.13
C MET A 103 -4.25 0.13 12.57
N GLU A 104 -4.93 0.09 13.71
CA GLU A 104 -5.58 -1.12 14.22
C GLU A 104 -6.87 -1.48 13.48
N TYR A 105 -7.46 -0.50 12.80
CA TYR A 105 -8.68 -0.65 12.02
C TYR A 105 -8.62 0.23 10.77
N GLY A 106 -9.26 -0.20 9.70
CA GLY A 106 -9.29 0.58 8.47
C GLY A 106 -10.25 0.02 7.44
N GLY A 107 -10.13 0.47 6.20
CA GLY A 107 -11.03 0.11 5.12
C GLY A 107 -11.14 -1.40 4.87
N ALA A 108 -10.04 -2.15 5.05
CA ALA A 108 -10.06 -3.61 4.97
C ALA A 108 -11.03 -4.23 5.99
N HIS A 109 -11.05 -3.71 7.22
CA HIS A 109 -11.94 -4.20 8.27
C HIS A 109 -13.40 -3.82 8.00
N VAL A 110 -13.67 -2.61 7.46
CA VAL A 110 -15.02 -2.22 7.02
C VAL A 110 -15.53 -3.19 5.94
N ILE A 111 -14.67 -3.53 4.97
CA ILE A 111 -15.03 -4.47 3.89
C ILE A 111 -15.31 -5.87 4.46
N GLU A 112 -14.47 -6.37 5.37
CA GLU A 112 -14.69 -7.66 6.02
C GLU A 112 -15.95 -7.68 6.88
N ASP A 113 -16.23 -6.61 7.62
CA ASP A 113 -17.43 -6.46 8.43
C ASP A 113 -18.70 -6.50 7.56
N LEU A 114 -18.70 -5.78 6.41
CA LEU A 114 -19.78 -5.84 5.43
C LEU A 114 -20.02 -7.26 4.88
N VAL A 115 -18.97 -7.93 4.40
CA VAL A 115 -19.08 -9.32 3.88
C VAL A 115 -19.51 -10.30 4.96
N SER A 116 -19.16 -10.03 6.22
CA SER A 116 -19.61 -10.84 7.37
C SER A 116 -21.05 -10.57 7.79
N GLY A 117 -21.76 -9.65 7.10
CA GLY A 117 -23.14 -9.27 7.42
C GLY A 117 -23.27 -8.40 8.66
N LYS A 118 -22.19 -7.80 9.14
CA LYS A 118 -22.24 -6.87 10.28
C LYS A 118 -22.78 -5.51 9.83
N SER A 119 -23.42 -4.82 10.77
CA SER A 119 -23.80 -3.42 10.60
C SER A 119 -22.58 -2.51 10.73
N ILE A 120 -22.50 -1.49 9.89
CA ILE A 120 -21.51 -0.42 9.95
C ILE A 120 -22.18 0.93 10.15
N ASP A 121 -21.51 1.82 10.89
CA ASP A 121 -21.97 3.18 11.12
C ASP A 121 -21.64 4.05 9.91
N ILE A 122 -22.60 4.88 9.50
CA ILE A 122 -22.49 5.85 8.42
C ILE A 122 -22.59 7.24 8.98
N HIS A 123 -21.56 8.05 8.79
CA HIS A 123 -21.60 9.49 9.04
C HIS A 123 -21.26 10.22 7.74
N ALA A 124 -22.17 11.08 7.25
CA ALA A 124 -21.94 11.85 6.03
C ALA A 124 -22.31 13.32 6.19
N THR A 125 -21.50 14.21 5.61
CA THR A 125 -21.71 15.66 5.61
C THR A 125 -21.78 16.24 4.23
N SER A 126 -22.52 17.36 4.10
CA SER A 126 -22.71 18.12 2.87
C SER A 126 -22.95 19.60 3.18
N GLN A 127 -22.64 20.49 2.25
CA GLN A 127 -23.07 21.90 2.33
C GLN A 127 -24.56 22.09 2.08
N GLY A 128 -25.21 21.10 1.45
CA GLY A 128 -26.57 21.20 0.97
C GLY A 128 -26.69 21.96 -0.35
N THR A 129 -27.64 21.57 -1.19
CA THR A 129 -28.00 22.26 -2.43
C THR A 129 -29.52 22.18 -2.58
N ASP A 130 -30.11 22.94 -3.51
CA ASP A 130 -31.55 22.89 -3.75
C ASP A 130 -32.07 21.48 -4.13
N CYS A 131 -31.22 20.71 -4.86
CA CYS A 131 -31.55 19.32 -5.23
C CYS A 131 -31.24 18.31 -4.12
N TYR A 132 -30.28 18.62 -3.21
CA TYR A 132 -29.81 17.77 -2.13
C TYR A 132 -29.72 18.57 -0.83
N PRO A 133 -30.88 18.86 -0.20
CA PRO A 133 -30.92 19.82 0.92
C PRO A 133 -30.35 19.29 2.23
N ARG A 134 -30.25 17.95 2.40
CA ARG A 134 -29.71 17.36 3.63
C ARG A 134 -28.22 17.68 3.79
N LYS A 135 -27.84 18.15 4.98
CA LYS A 135 -26.44 18.53 5.29
C LYS A 135 -25.72 17.52 6.17
N LEU A 136 -26.47 16.71 6.90
CA LEU A 136 -25.95 15.72 7.82
C LEU A 136 -26.79 14.43 7.71
N LEU A 137 -26.10 13.29 7.71
CA LEU A 137 -26.70 11.97 7.76
C LEU A 137 -25.90 11.09 8.73
N ASP A 138 -26.58 10.58 9.74
CA ASP A 138 -26.08 9.56 10.65
C ASP A 138 -27.04 8.38 10.59
N THR A 139 -26.51 7.20 10.27
CA THR A 139 -27.30 5.96 10.17
C THR A 139 -26.39 4.75 10.28
N THR A 140 -26.99 3.56 10.30
CA THR A 140 -26.28 2.29 10.18
C THR A 140 -26.78 1.55 8.96
N LEU A 141 -25.95 0.70 8.37
CA LEU A 141 -26.32 -0.17 7.29
C LEU A 141 -25.57 -1.50 7.33
N THR A 142 -26.14 -2.48 6.68
CA THR A 142 -25.51 -3.75 6.34
C THR A 142 -25.22 -3.82 4.84
N ILE A 143 -24.56 -4.88 4.39
CA ILE A 143 -24.31 -5.08 2.95
C ILE A 143 -25.61 -5.18 2.14
N GLU A 144 -26.71 -5.65 2.74
CA GLU A 144 -28.01 -5.80 2.08
C GLU A 144 -28.67 -4.44 1.77
N ASP A 145 -28.36 -3.41 2.56
CA ASP A 145 -28.90 -2.06 2.38
C ASP A 145 -28.23 -1.30 1.22
N LEU A 146 -27.12 -1.82 0.70
CA LEU A 146 -26.43 -1.24 -0.46
C LEU A 146 -27.11 -1.67 -1.76
N ASN A 147 -27.33 -0.73 -2.69
CA ASN A 147 -27.78 -1.05 -4.03
C ASN A 147 -26.71 -1.83 -4.80
N GLN A 148 -25.47 -1.33 -4.81
CA GLN A 148 -24.30 -1.98 -5.38
C GLN A 148 -23.15 -1.93 -4.40
N ALA A 149 -22.33 -3.00 -4.40
CA ALA A 149 -21.04 -3.07 -3.75
C ALA A 149 -20.10 -3.86 -4.66
N ILE A 150 -19.20 -3.15 -5.36
CA ILE A 150 -18.30 -3.74 -6.35
C ILE A 150 -16.89 -3.70 -5.79
N MET A 151 -16.38 -4.87 -5.44
CA MET A 151 -14.96 -4.99 -5.09
C MET A 151 -14.11 -4.81 -6.34
N MET A 152 -13.12 -3.93 -6.24
CA MET A 152 -12.07 -3.76 -7.22
C MET A 152 -10.72 -4.07 -6.58
N ASN A 153 -9.92 -4.86 -7.27
CA ASN A 153 -8.51 -5.01 -6.95
C ASN A 153 -7.68 -4.67 -8.20
N PRO A 154 -7.08 -3.49 -8.24
CA PRO A 154 -6.34 -3.04 -9.41
C PRO A 154 -4.96 -3.69 -9.56
N ARG A 155 -4.53 -4.57 -8.62
CA ARG A 155 -3.19 -5.16 -8.65
C ARG A 155 -3.17 -6.51 -7.97
N ASN A 156 -3.46 -7.57 -8.72
CA ASN A 156 -3.60 -8.92 -8.18
C ASN A 156 -2.92 -9.98 -9.05
N ALA A 157 -2.76 -11.20 -8.50
CA ALA A 157 -2.15 -12.34 -9.15
C ALA A 157 -0.72 -12.06 -9.66
N TYR A 158 0.16 -11.64 -8.77
CA TYR A 158 1.54 -11.28 -9.08
C TYR A 158 2.33 -12.41 -9.72
N GLN A 159 3.06 -12.07 -10.78
CA GLN A 159 4.06 -12.92 -11.39
C GLN A 159 5.41 -12.62 -10.75
N LYS A 160 6.08 -13.66 -10.21
CA LYS A 160 7.46 -13.59 -9.66
C LYS A 160 7.72 -12.41 -8.71
N TYR A 161 6.80 -12.10 -7.83
CA TYR A 161 6.92 -10.98 -6.91
C TYR A 161 8.16 -11.13 -6.01
N ALA A 162 8.97 -10.07 -5.91
CA ALA A 162 10.22 -10.09 -5.16
C ALA A 162 10.00 -10.27 -3.66
N CYS A 163 10.92 -10.99 -3.01
CA CYS A 163 10.98 -11.18 -1.57
C CYS A 163 11.64 -9.98 -0.89
N ALA A 164 11.44 -9.84 0.40
CA ALA A 164 11.99 -8.74 1.19
C ALA A 164 12.88 -9.25 2.33
N SER A 165 14.02 -8.58 2.53
CA SER A 165 14.89 -8.71 3.70
C SER A 165 15.43 -7.34 4.10
N ASN A 166 16.24 -7.26 5.17
CA ASN A 166 16.69 -6.00 5.76
C ASN A 166 18.12 -6.12 6.27
N SER A 167 19.08 -5.56 5.57
CA SER A 167 20.49 -5.58 5.96
C SER A 167 20.87 -4.56 7.04
N SER A 168 19.98 -3.61 7.38
CA SER A 168 20.26 -2.61 8.42
C SER A 168 20.23 -3.21 9.82
N ASN A 169 20.69 -2.44 10.80
CA ASN A 169 20.70 -2.82 12.22
C ASN A 169 19.41 -2.46 12.98
N ARG A 170 18.33 -2.02 12.28
CA ARG A 170 17.04 -1.65 12.87
C ARG A 170 15.92 -2.50 12.28
N ILE A 171 14.83 -2.68 13.02
CA ILE A 171 13.60 -3.31 12.52
C ILE A 171 12.96 -2.39 11.48
N LEU A 172 12.49 -2.96 10.36
CA LEU A 172 11.66 -2.27 9.38
C LEU A 172 10.24 -2.81 9.42
N GLN A 173 9.26 -1.91 9.45
CA GLN A 173 7.84 -2.23 9.33
C GLN A 173 7.38 -1.89 7.92
N THR A 174 6.93 -2.90 7.16
CA THR A 174 6.67 -2.75 5.73
C THR A 174 5.38 -3.48 5.32
N TYR A 175 4.91 -3.25 4.09
CA TYR A 175 3.83 -4.04 3.48
C TYR A 175 4.23 -5.50 3.23
N MET A 176 5.54 -5.81 3.29
CA MET A 176 6.07 -7.17 3.31
C MET A 176 6.22 -7.72 4.74
N GLY A 177 5.53 -7.10 5.72
CA GLY A 177 5.60 -7.46 7.14
C GLY A 177 6.78 -6.84 7.87
N THR A 178 7.07 -7.37 9.05
CA THR A 178 8.20 -6.97 9.88
C THR A 178 9.48 -7.62 9.38
N LEU A 179 10.46 -6.79 9.00
CA LEU A 179 11.77 -7.24 8.57
C LEU A 179 12.78 -7.02 9.70
N LEU A 180 13.36 -8.11 10.17
CA LEU A 180 14.33 -8.11 11.26
C LEU A 180 15.69 -7.57 10.81
N PRO A 181 16.47 -6.97 11.72
CA PRO A 181 17.77 -6.42 11.40
C PRO A 181 18.77 -7.50 10.96
N ASN A 182 19.84 -7.08 10.27
CA ASN A 182 20.95 -7.92 9.84
C ASN A 182 20.49 -9.16 9.04
N CYS A 183 19.52 -8.98 8.16
CA CYS A 183 18.91 -10.06 7.37
C CYS A 183 18.32 -11.18 8.24
N GLY A 184 17.72 -10.85 9.40
CA GLY A 184 17.22 -11.85 10.35
C GLY A 184 16.02 -12.66 9.86
N ASN A 185 15.33 -12.23 8.78
CA ASN A 185 14.27 -12.98 8.10
C ASN A 185 14.13 -12.56 6.64
N ILE A 186 13.45 -13.43 5.88
CA ILE A 186 13.01 -13.17 4.51
C ILE A 186 11.50 -13.38 4.47
N THR A 187 10.75 -12.42 3.90
CA THR A 187 9.32 -12.55 3.66
C THR A 187 9.00 -12.56 2.18
N TYR A 188 7.97 -13.31 1.78
CA TYR A 188 7.50 -13.38 0.39
C TYR A 188 5.98 -13.49 0.31
N SER A 189 5.38 -13.08 -0.81
CA SER A 189 3.91 -12.98 -0.95
C SER A 189 3.32 -13.76 -2.11
N GLY A 190 4.12 -14.41 -2.94
CA GLY A 190 3.62 -15.22 -4.05
C GLY A 190 3.10 -16.58 -3.62
N SER A 191 2.31 -17.23 -4.49
CA SER A 191 1.74 -18.56 -4.27
C SER A 191 2.49 -19.68 -5.03
N GLY A 192 3.66 -19.39 -5.61
CA GLY A 192 4.47 -20.37 -6.34
C GLY A 192 3.70 -21.05 -7.47
N ILE A 193 3.75 -22.36 -7.50
CA ILE A 193 3.05 -23.22 -8.50
C ILE A 193 1.54 -22.95 -8.56
N LEU A 194 0.91 -22.52 -7.47
CA LEU A 194 -0.53 -22.23 -7.44
C LEU A 194 -0.88 -20.88 -8.09
N SER A 195 0.10 -20.00 -8.36
CA SER A 195 -0.16 -18.69 -8.95
C SER A 195 -0.63 -18.79 -10.40
N PRO A 196 -1.76 -18.14 -10.77
CA PRO A 196 -2.24 -18.17 -12.15
C PRO A 196 -1.22 -17.64 -13.17
N LEU A 197 -0.48 -16.59 -12.83
CA LEU A 197 0.49 -15.99 -13.74
C LEU A 197 1.83 -16.77 -13.81
N SER A 198 2.07 -17.72 -12.90
CA SER A 198 3.16 -18.70 -13.05
C SER A 198 2.77 -19.79 -14.06
N ASN A 199 1.49 -20.13 -14.15
CA ASN A 199 0.93 -21.17 -15.01
C ASN A 199 0.59 -20.67 -16.43
N ASP A 200 0.32 -19.38 -16.61
CA ASP A 200 0.13 -18.72 -17.90
C ASP A 200 0.95 -17.42 -17.99
N PRO A 201 2.29 -17.52 -18.03
CA PRO A 201 3.19 -16.37 -17.97
C PRO A 201 3.16 -15.49 -19.21
N GLU A 202 2.58 -15.97 -20.32
CA GLU A 202 2.44 -15.23 -21.57
C GLU A 202 1.03 -14.67 -21.79
N TYR A 203 0.15 -14.78 -20.80
CA TYR A 203 -1.23 -14.29 -20.85
C TYR A 203 -2.02 -14.82 -22.06
N ARG A 204 -1.86 -16.12 -22.36
CA ARG A 204 -2.53 -16.76 -23.52
C ARG A 204 -4.01 -16.97 -23.28
N THR A 205 -4.39 -17.27 -22.04
CA THR A 205 -5.77 -17.55 -21.61
C THR A 205 -6.29 -16.57 -20.56
N ILE A 206 -5.41 -15.75 -19.98
CA ILE A 206 -5.72 -14.76 -18.97
C ILE A 206 -5.64 -13.36 -19.59
N GLY A 207 -6.74 -12.62 -19.55
CA GLY A 207 -6.83 -11.26 -20.07
C GLY A 207 -8.17 -10.62 -19.78
N MET A 208 -8.46 -9.49 -20.42
CA MET A 208 -9.74 -8.79 -20.22
C MET A 208 -10.92 -9.70 -20.54
N GLY A 209 -11.89 -9.77 -19.64
CA GLY A 209 -13.08 -10.60 -19.77
C GLY A 209 -12.93 -12.05 -19.27
N THR A 210 -11.72 -12.47 -18.87
CA THR A 210 -11.53 -13.80 -18.27
C THR A 210 -12.33 -13.92 -16.99
N ARG A 211 -13.20 -14.94 -16.90
CA ARG A 211 -13.92 -15.29 -15.67
C ARG A 211 -12.98 -15.89 -14.64
N ILE A 212 -13.15 -15.51 -13.39
CA ILE A 212 -12.33 -15.96 -12.27
C ILE A 212 -13.22 -16.34 -11.07
N PHE A 213 -12.70 -17.19 -10.19
CA PHE A 213 -13.15 -17.26 -8.81
C PHE A 213 -12.61 -16.06 -8.06
N LEU A 214 -13.46 -15.30 -7.41
CA LEU A 214 -13.09 -14.12 -6.62
C LEU A 214 -13.83 -14.14 -5.29
N CYS A 215 -13.12 -14.41 -4.20
CA CYS A 215 -13.68 -14.43 -2.85
C CYS A 215 -14.96 -15.25 -2.69
N GLY A 216 -15.04 -16.44 -3.30
CA GLY A 216 -16.22 -17.33 -3.19
C GLY A 216 -17.34 -17.03 -4.18
N THR A 217 -17.16 -16.09 -5.09
CA THR A 217 -18.11 -15.80 -6.18
C THR A 217 -17.39 -15.74 -7.53
N GLN A 218 -18.16 -15.56 -8.60
CA GLN A 218 -17.63 -15.28 -9.93
C GLN A 218 -17.21 -13.81 -10.02
N GLY A 219 -15.98 -13.58 -10.47
CA GLY A 219 -15.46 -12.26 -10.83
C GLY A 219 -14.88 -12.27 -12.24
N TYR A 220 -14.23 -11.16 -12.60
CA TYR A 220 -13.66 -10.96 -13.94
C TYR A 220 -12.32 -10.24 -13.87
N VAL A 221 -11.42 -10.61 -14.77
CA VAL A 221 -10.27 -9.76 -15.12
C VAL A 221 -10.77 -8.61 -15.98
N THR A 222 -10.50 -7.38 -15.56
CA THR A 222 -10.94 -6.17 -16.28
C THR A 222 -9.84 -5.46 -17.04
N GLY A 223 -8.63 -6.00 -16.98
CA GLY A 223 -7.48 -5.54 -17.73
C GLY A 223 -6.16 -5.87 -17.03
N GLU A 224 -5.07 -5.30 -17.54
CA GLU A 224 -3.79 -5.33 -16.84
C GLU A 224 -3.90 -4.58 -15.50
N GLY A 225 -3.21 -5.07 -14.50
CA GLY A 225 -3.17 -4.40 -13.20
C GLY A 225 -2.30 -3.15 -13.21
N THR A 226 -2.50 -2.28 -12.22
CA THR A 226 -1.66 -1.09 -12.06
C THR A 226 -0.21 -1.51 -11.81
N GLN A 227 0.74 -0.75 -12.34
CA GLN A 227 2.18 -1.07 -12.32
C GLN A 227 2.52 -2.43 -12.95
N HIS A 228 1.73 -2.89 -13.91
CA HIS A 228 2.03 -4.10 -14.68
C HIS A 228 3.38 -3.95 -15.39
N ASP A 229 4.32 -4.82 -15.03
CA ASP A 229 5.73 -4.73 -15.42
C ASP A 229 6.36 -6.14 -15.50
N PRO A 230 5.83 -7.01 -16.40
CA PRO A 230 6.27 -8.41 -16.49
C PRO A 230 7.75 -8.55 -16.84
N ASP A 231 8.33 -7.60 -17.59
CA ASP A 231 9.77 -7.61 -17.91
C ASP A 231 10.63 -7.50 -16.65
N ASN A 232 10.13 -6.84 -15.60
CA ASN A 232 10.79 -6.71 -14.30
C ASN A 232 10.15 -7.59 -13.20
N GLN A 233 9.54 -8.72 -13.59
CA GLN A 233 8.96 -9.72 -12.69
C GLN A 233 7.73 -9.24 -11.89
N PHE A 234 7.02 -8.25 -12.40
CA PHE A 234 5.86 -7.67 -11.74
C PHE A 234 4.60 -7.71 -12.62
N GLY A 235 4.23 -8.92 -13.05
CA GLY A 235 2.98 -9.14 -13.77
C GLY A 235 1.78 -9.00 -12.84
N THR A 236 0.78 -8.19 -13.21
CA THR A 236 -0.40 -7.91 -12.39
C THR A 236 -1.68 -7.92 -13.21
N LEU A 237 -2.80 -8.24 -12.56
CA LEU A 237 -4.15 -8.22 -13.11
C LEU A 237 -5.01 -7.22 -12.35
N MET A 238 -5.89 -6.53 -13.06
CA MET A 238 -7.01 -5.82 -12.46
C MET A 238 -8.22 -6.73 -12.45
N VAL A 239 -8.83 -6.92 -11.28
CA VAL A 239 -10.00 -7.80 -11.13
C VAL A 239 -11.13 -7.09 -10.41
N GLN A 240 -12.38 -7.50 -10.70
CA GLN A 240 -13.57 -7.00 -10.02
C GLN A 240 -14.63 -8.08 -9.85
N GLY A 241 -15.52 -7.87 -8.86
CA GLY A 241 -16.66 -8.74 -8.60
C GLY A 241 -17.66 -8.11 -7.65
N ASP A 242 -18.82 -8.74 -7.56
CA ASP A 242 -19.93 -8.29 -6.68
C ASP A 242 -19.63 -8.70 -5.23
N LEU A 243 -19.33 -7.70 -4.37
CA LEU A 243 -19.04 -7.92 -2.96
C LEU A 243 -20.20 -8.58 -2.20
N LYS A 244 -21.44 -8.30 -2.59
CA LYS A 244 -22.66 -8.85 -1.96
C LYS A 244 -22.77 -10.37 -2.09
N LYS A 245 -22.03 -10.97 -3.02
CA LYS A 245 -21.99 -12.41 -3.27
C LYS A 245 -20.73 -13.09 -2.75
N MET A 246 -19.81 -12.32 -2.15
CA MET A 246 -18.55 -12.86 -1.64
C MET A 246 -18.74 -13.57 -0.30
N ASP A 247 -17.86 -14.54 -0.03
CA ASP A 247 -17.84 -15.31 1.21
C ASP A 247 -16.65 -14.88 2.08
N LYS A 248 -16.96 -14.58 3.36
CA LYS A 248 -15.95 -14.23 4.38
C LYS A 248 -14.83 -15.26 4.53
N LYS A 249 -15.02 -16.51 4.11
CA LYS A 249 -13.99 -17.53 4.08
C LYS A 249 -12.81 -17.12 3.21
N TYR A 250 -13.06 -16.38 2.13
CA TYR A 250 -12.08 -16.04 1.10
C TYR A 250 -11.71 -14.55 1.06
N ILE A 251 -12.09 -13.80 2.09
CA ILE A 251 -11.75 -12.39 2.25
C ILE A 251 -11.50 -12.11 3.74
N ARG A 252 -10.39 -11.44 4.07
CA ARG A 252 -10.00 -11.20 5.46
C ARG A 252 -9.20 -9.91 5.60
N ALA A 253 -9.56 -9.07 6.56
CA ALA A 253 -8.75 -7.92 6.94
C ALA A 253 -7.51 -8.35 7.73
N ALA A 254 -6.44 -7.59 7.59
CA ALA A 254 -5.22 -7.74 8.37
C ALA A 254 -4.60 -6.40 8.67
N THR A 255 -3.94 -6.31 9.81
CA THR A 255 -3.11 -5.16 10.19
C THR A 255 -1.64 -5.58 10.18
N PHE A 256 -0.83 -4.87 9.40
CA PHE A 256 0.62 -4.99 9.45
C PHE A 256 1.18 -3.96 10.42
N ASN A 257 1.90 -4.45 11.44
CA ASN A 257 2.44 -3.60 12.50
C ASN A 257 3.30 -2.46 11.95
N GLY A 258 3.00 -1.22 12.36
CA GLY A 258 3.73 -0.02 11.94
C GLY A 258 3.61 0.34 10.45
N TYR A 259 2.74 -0.37 9.68
CA TYR A 259 2.49 -0.10 8.26
C TYR A 259 1.04 0.29 7.97
N GLY A 260 0.07 -0.47 8.47
CA GLY A 260 -1.35 -0.21 8.25
C GLY A 260 -2.16 -1.44 7.89
N THR A 261 -3.34 -1.23 7.34
CA THR A 261 -4.31 -2.27 7.05
C THR A 261 -4.21 -2.77 5.60
N SER A 262 -4.56 -4.01 5.39
CA SER A 262 -4.59 -4.69 4.10
C SER A 262 -5.75 -5.69 4.05
N LEU A 263 -6.14 -6.11 2.84
CA LEU A 263 -7.19 -7.08 2.63
C LEU A 263 -6.60 -8.34 2.00
N TYR A 264 -6.77 -9.50 2.63
CA TYR A 264 -6.52 -10.79 2.00
C TYR A 264 -7.65 -11.11 1.05
N VAL A 265 -7.30 -11.48 -0.19
CA VAL A 265 -8.24 -11.70 -1.28
C VAL A 265 -7.99 -13.06 -1.92
N GLY A 266 -9.03 -13.88 -1.98
CA GLY A 266 -9.00 -15.20 -2.61
C GLY A 266 -9.30 -15.13 -4.08
N ILE A 267 -8.35 -15.53 -4.95
CA ILE A 267 -8.51 -15.60 -6.39
C ILE A 267 -8.15 -16.97 -6.91
N GLY A 268 -8.97 -17.51 -7.79
CA GLY A 268 -8.69 -18.70 -8.59
C GLY A 268 -8.97 -18.43 -10.08
N ILE A 269 -8.07 -18.84 -10.95
CA ILE A 269 -8.23 -18.71 -12.39
C ILE A 269 -8.12 -20.10 -13.02
N PRO A 270 -9.14 -20.58 -13.73
CA PRO A 270 -9.03 -21.82 -14.51
C PRO A 270 -8.29 -21.54 -15.82
N ILE A 271 -7.30 -22.35 -16.11
CA ILE A 271 -6.51 -22.27 -17.33
C ILE A 271 -6.97 -23.40 -18.27
N PRO A 272 -7.66 -23.10 -19.37
CA PRO A 272 -8.05 -24.11 -20.34
C PRO A 272 -6.82 -24.62 -21.11
N ILE A 273 -6.67 -25.95 -21.20
CA ILE A 273 -5.55 -26.59 -21.86
C ILE A 273 -5.92 -26.86 -23.32
N LEU A 274 -5.68 -25.86 -24.17
CA LEU A 274 -6.04 -25.89 -25.59
C LEU A 274 -5.03 -26.63 -26.46
N ASN A 275 -3.77 -26.68 -26.02
CA ASN A 275 -2.66 -27.26 -26.76
C ASN A 275 -1.51 -27.72 -25.86
N SER A 276 -0.49 -28.34 -26.48
CA SER A 276 0.70 -28.84 -25.78
C SER A 276 1.54 -27.73 -25.10
N ASP A 277 1.54 -26.51 -25.66
CA ASP A 277 2.29 -25.40 -25.11
C ASP A 277 1.68 -24.93 -23.78
N LEU A 278 0.35 -24.90 -23.69
CA LEU A 278 -0.34 -24.60 -22.40
C LEU A 278 -0.16 -25.74 -21.40
N ALA A 279 -0.20 -27.01 -21.87
CA ALA A 279 0.10 -28.14 -20.98
C ALA A 279 1.53 -28.06 -20.43
N LYS A 280 2.51 -27.67 -21.24
CA LYS A 280 3.89 -27.46 -20.81
C LYS A 280 4.01 -26.27 -19.85
N ALA A 281 3.34 -25.14 -20.11
CA ALA A 281 3.38 -23.96 -19.25
C ALA A 281 2.78 -24.22 -17.86
N THR A 282 1.67 -24.98 -17.80
CA THR A 282 0.99 -25.35 -16.54
C THR A 282 1.65 -26.51 -15.80
N ALA A 283 2.73 -27.10 -16.35
CA ALA A 283 3.56 -28.09 -15.67
C ALA A 283 4.76 -27.46 -14.94
N VAL A 284 4.78 -26.14 -14.77
CA VAL A 284 5.80 -25.43 -13.98
C VAL A 284 5.81 -25.92 -12.54
N THR A 285 7.00 -26.06 -11.94
CA THR A 285 7.16 -26.44 -10.52
C THR A 285 7.71 -25.28 -9.70
N ASP A 286 7.67 -25.39 -8.37
CA ASP A 286 8.28 -24.38 -7.50
C ASP A 286 9.82 -24.25 -7.72
N ALA A 287 10.48 -25.29 -8.21
CA ALA A 287 11.90 -25.25 -8.59
C ALA A 287 12.17 -24.41 -9.85
N ASP A 288 11.18 -24.30 -10.75
CA ASP A 288 11.29 -23.52 -11.98
C ASP A 288 10.93 -22.03 -11.79
N ILE A 289 10.18 -21.69 -10.73
CA ILE A 289 9.73 -20.34 -10.45
C ILE A 289 10.79 -19.61 -9.64
N THR A 290 11.47 -18.66 -10.27
CA THR A 290 12.53 -17.85 -9.64
C THR A 290 12.06 -16.46 -9.27
N THR A 291 12.61 -15.91 -8.19
CA THR A 291 12.40 -14.52 -7.77
C THR A 291 13.66 -13.97 -7.10
N SER A 292 13.65 -12.68 -6.75
CA SER A 292 14.79 -12.00 -6.13
C SER A 292 14.46 -11.61 -4.69
N ILE A 293 15.44 -11.75 -3.79
CA ILE A 293 15.39 -11.19 -2.43
C ILE A 293 15.97 -9.78 -2.51
N LEU A 294 15.18 -8.77 -2.16
CA LEU A 294 15.56 -7.36 -2.20
C LEU A 294 15.87 -6.83 -0.80
N ASP A 295 16.88 -5.95 -0.71
CA ASP A 295 17.21 -5.25 0.52
C ASP A 295 16.34 -4.01 0.72
N TYR A 296 15.38 -4.10 1.64
CA TYR A 296 14.46 -3.02 1.99
C TYR A 296 15.09 -1.95 2.89
N SER A 297 16.31 -2.17 3.39
CA SER A 297 17.06 -1.15 4.15
C SER A 297 17.45 0.05 3.29
N VAL A 298 17.54 -0.14 1.98
CA VAL A 298 17.87 0.91 1.02
C VAL A 298 16.59 1.61 0.56
N PRO A 299 16.39 2.91 0.86
CA PRO A 299 15.14 3.63 0.59
C PRO A 299 14.98 4.05 -0.89
N ARG A 300 15.72 3.42 -1.81
CA ARG A 300 15.62 3.64 -3.25
C ARG A 300 14.48 2.81 -3.84
N ARG A 301 13.94 3.24 -4.99
CA ARG A 301 13.01 2.43 -5.77
C ARG A 301 13.68 1.14 -6.24
N ASP A 302 14.86 1.26 -6.81
CA ASP A 302 15.67 0.14 -7.27
C ASP A 302 16.50 -0.38 -6.09
N LYS A 303 15.91 -1.35 -5.38
CA LYS A 303 16.54 -1.97 -4.21
C LYS A 303 17.60 -2.97 -4.64
N PRO A 304 18.73 -3.07 -3.92
CA PRO A 304 19.75 -4.08 -4.19
C PRO A 304 19.19 -5.50 -4.10
N VAL A 305 19.58 -6.36 -5.05
CA VAL A 305 19.30 -7.79 -5.01
C VAL A 305 20.33 -8.46 -4.13
N LEU A 306 19.91 -9.13 -3.07
CA LEU A 306 20.76 -9.91 -2.18
C LEU A 306 21.06 -11.30 -2.76
N ARG A 307 20.02 -11.98 -3.27
CA ARG A 307 20.10 -13.31 -3.88
C ARG A 307 18.90 -13.57 -4.78
N ASN A 308 19.09 -14.34 -5.85
CA ASN A 308 18.01 -14.96 -6.61
C ASN A 308 17.73 -16.35 -6.04
N VAL A 309 16.46 -16.70 -5.92
CA VAL A 309 15.97 -17.92 -5.27
C VAL A 309 14.83 -18.53 -6.04
N THR A 310 14.58 -19.82 -5.82
CA THR A 310 13.37 -20.51 -6.31
C THR A 310 12.27 -20.52 -5.23
N TYR A 311 11.02 -20.80 -5.65
CA TYR A 311 9.93 -21.00 -4.69
C TYR A 311 10.10 -22.30 -3.88
N GLU A 312 10.80 -23.32 -4.42
CA GLU A 312 11.17 -24.51 -3.67
C GLU A 312 12.09 -24.15 -2.49
N GLU A 313 13.12 -23.33 -2.72
CA GLU A 313 13.99 -22.82 -1.65
C GLU A 313 13.21 -21.97 -0.64
N LEU A 314 12.34 -21.07 -1.10
CA LEU A 314 11.50 -20.24 -0.21
C LEU A 314 10.59 -21.10 0.69
N LYS A 315 9.99 -22.15 0.14
CA LYS A 315 9.07 -23.07 0.84
C LYS A 315 9.80 -24.06 1.74
N SER A 316 11.11 -24.25 1.60
CA SER A 316 11.91 -25.06 2.53
C SER A 316 11.95 -24.49 3.96
N GLY A 317 11.61 -23.19 4.11
CA GLY A 317 11.60 -22.49 5.40
C GLY A 317 12.93 -21.84 5.76
N MET A 318 14.01 -22.09 5.02
CA MET A 318 15.35 -21.57 5.31
C MET A 318 16.18 -21.40 4.03
N ILE A 319 16.92 -20.28 3.95
CA ILE A 319 17.78 -19.98 2.80
C ILE A 319 19.15 -19.52 3.32
N ASP A 320 20.22 -20.03 2.72
CA ASP A 320 21.57 -19.51 2.94
C ASP A 320 21.82 -18.22 2.16
N ILE A 321 22.26 -17.17 2.84
CA ILE A 321 22.82 -15.95 2.24
C ILE A 321 24.22 -15.71 2.84
N ASN A 322 25.24 -15.86 2.01
CA ASN A 322 26.64 -15.63 2.40
C ASN A 322 27.10 -16.47 3.61
N GLY A 323 26.65 -17.71 3.73
CA GLY A 323 27.01 -18.62 4.82
C GLY A 323 26.16 -18.47 6.08
N HIS A 324 25.08 -17.69 6.01
CA HIS A 324 24.10 -17.54 7.10
C HIS A 324 22.74 -18.11 6.69
N GLU A 325 22.24 -19.05 7.50
CA GLU A 325 20.89 -19.59 7.34
C GLU A 325 19.85 -18.58 7.83
N ILE A 326 18.94 -18.16 6.94
CA ILE A 326 17.92 -17.17 7.21
C ILE A 326 16.55 -17.79 7.04
N LEU A 327 15.67 -17.60 8.03
CA LEU A 327 14.30 -18.09 8.00
C LEU A 327 13.48 -17.36 6.93
N THR A 328 12.69 -18.12 6.18
CA THR A 328 11.72 -17.62 5.21
C THR A 328 10.30 -17.75 5.73
N SER A 329 9.44 -16.81 5.43
CA SER A 329 8.04 -16.85 5.78
C SER A 329 7.15 -16.31 4.68
N SER A 330 6.07 -17.04 4.37
CA SER A 330 5.06 -16.58 3.41
C SER A 330 4.08 -15.62 4.08
N LEU A 331 3.78 -14.52 3.39
CA LEU A 331 2.65 -13.65 3.72
C LEU A 331 1.34 -14.15 3.12
N SER A 332 1.40 -15.00 2.08
CA SER A 332 0.24 -15.65 1.48
C SER A 332 -0.03 -16.99 2.16
N SER A 333 -1.31 -17.36 2.26
CA SER A 333 -1.71 -18.66 2.77
C SER A 333 -1.74 -19.69 1.64
N PHE A 334 -0.80 -20.63 1.64
CA PHE A 334 -0.82 -21.76 0.71
C PHE A 334 -1.99 -22.71 0.99
N HIS A 335 -2.41 -22.85 2.24
CA HIS A 335 -3.56 -23.66 2.61
C HIS A 335 -4.84 -23.13 1.95
N ASP A 336 -5.10 -21.82 2.10
CA ASP A 336 -6.28 -21.19 1.50
C ASP A 336 -6.16 -21.13 -0.04
N ALA A 337 -4.97 -20.93 -0.59
CA ALA A 337 -4.73 -20.99 -2.04
C ALA A 337 -5.07 -22.36 -2.65
N ARG A 338 -4.68 -23.47 -1.98
CA ARG A 338 -5.09 -24.83 -2.37
C ARG A 338 -6.60 -25.04 -2.25
N SER A 339 -7.18 -24.57 -1.16
CA SER A 339 -8.63 -24.63 -0.95
C SER A 339 -9.38 -23.94 -2.10
N ILE A 340 -8.90 -22.77 -2.56
CA ILE A 340 -9.48 -22.03 -3.69
C ILE A 340 -9.33 -22.81 -5.01
N ALA A 341 -8.13 -23.32 -5.31
CA ALA A 341 -7.91 -24.12 -6.52
C ALA A 341 -8.80 -25.37 -6.55
N THR A 342 -8.96 -26.05 -5.39
CA THR A 342 -9.83 -27.20 -5.24
C THR A 342 -11.30 -26.86 -5.36
N GLU A 343 -11.76 -25.78 -4.73
CA GLU A 343 -13.15 -25.31 -4.83
C GLU A 343 -13.49 -24.95 -6.27
N LEU A 344 -12.61 -24.24 -6.97
CA LEU A 344 -12.80 -23.91 -8.38
C LEU A 344 -12.83 -25.16 -9.26
N LYS A 345 -11.97 -26.17 -9.00
CA LYS A 345 -12.01 -27.47 -9.66
C LYS A 345 -13.38 -28.12 -9.53
N GLU A 346 -13.95 -28.14 -8.32
CA GLU A 346 -15.28 -28.69 -8.07
C GLU A 346 -16.41 -27.86 -8.75
N TRP A 347 -16.29 -26.56 -8.76
CA TRP A 347 -17.28 -25.71 -9.47
C TRP A 347 -17.31 -26.00 -10.97
N VAL A 348 -16.14 -26.18 -11.59
CA VAL A 348 -16.03 -26.55 -13.00
C VAL A 348 -16.64 -27.93 -13.25
N LYS A 349 -16.27 -28.95 -12.46
CA LYS A 349 -16.81 -30.32 -12.59
C LYS A 349 -18.32 -30.40 -12.42
N GLN A 350 -18.90 -29.53 -11.57
CA GLN A 350 -20.34 -29.47 -11.31
C GLN A 350 -21.10 -28.61 -12.31
N GLY A 351 -20.44 -28.07 -13.35
CA GLY A 351 -21.08 -27.17 -14.31
C GLY A 351 -21.52 -25.82 -13.74
N LYS A 352 -20.99 -25.44 -12.57
CA LYS A 352 -21.26 -24.14 -11.93
C LYS A 352 -20.38 -23.02 -12.48
N PHE A 353 -19.26 -23.37 -13.11
CA PHE A 353 -18.30 -22.43 -13.65
C PHE A 353 -17.84 -22.86 -15.04
N TYR A 354 -17.95 -21.93 -15.99
CA TYR A 354 -17.49 -22.11 -17.37
C TYR A 354 -16.38 -21.11 -17.65
N PRO A 355 -15.15 -21.55 -17.99
CA PRO A 355 -14.06 -20.64 -18.34
C PRO A 355 -14.37 -19.88 -19.63
N THR A 356 -13.78 -18.71 -19.77
CA THR A 356 -13.85 -17.87 -20.97
C THR A 356 -12.44 -17.52 -21.42
N LEU A 357 -12.22 -17.41 -22.72
CA LEU A 357 -11.03 -16.79 -23.26
C LEU A 357 -11.12 -15.26 -23.13
N PRO A 358 -9.99 -14.56 -23.05
CA PRO A 358 -9.97 -13.10 -22.99
C PRO A 358 -10.50 -12.51 -24.32
N VAL A 359 -11.28 -11.43 -24.21
CA VAL A 359 -11.69 -10.61 -25.36
C VAL A 359 -10.54 -9.73 -25.84
N GLU A 360 -9.60 -9.41 -24.95
CA GLU A 360 -8.40 -8.65 -25.24
C GLU A 360 -7.22 -9.20 -24.39
N ARG A 361 -6.07 -9.37 -25.03
CA ARG A 361 -4.86 -9.89 -24.38
C ARG A 361 -4.18 -8.79 -23.56
N ILE A 362 -3.59 -9.19 -22.44
CA ILE A 362 -2.69 -8.36 -21.64
C ILE A 362 -1.28 -8.48 -22.24
N SER A 363 -0.52 -7.39 -22.22
CA SER A 363 0.86 -7.39 -22.70
C SER A 363 1.76 -8.20 -21.78
N SER A 364 2.57 -9.11 -22.37
CA SER A 364 3.60 -9.87 -21.67
C SER A 364 4.96 -9.15 -21.61
N THR A 365 5.09 -7.98 -22.27
CA THR A 365 6.36 -7.25 -22.46
C THR A 365 6.20 -5.76 -22.17
N ARG A 366 5.75 -5.41 -20.98
CA ARG A 366 5.55 -4.02 -20.60
C ARG A 366 6.49 -3.63 -19.47
N VAL A 367 7.02 -2.39 -19.53
CA VAL A 367 7.81 -1.77 -18.48
C VAL A 367 7.01 -0.62 -17.87
N CYS A 368 6.85 -0.64 -16.55
CA CYS A 368 6.20 0.41 -15.81
C CYS A 368 7.09 1.66 -15.72
N LYS A 369 6.55 2.81 -16.12
CA LYS A 369 7.28 4.08 -16.07
C LYS A 369 7.31 4.61 -14.63
N PRO A 370 8.50 4.96 -14.08
CA PRO A 370 8.58 5.66 -12.82
C PRO A 370 7.98 7.07 -12.95
N MET A 371 7.61 7.65 -11.82
CA MET A 371 7.28 9.07 -11.79
C MET A 371 8.48 9.87 -12.30
N LYS A 372 8.23 10.88 -13.13
CA LYS A 372 9.30 11.79 -13.57
C LYS A 372 9.99 12.35 -12.33
N GLN A 373 11.34 12.42 -12.38
CA GLN A 373 12.08 13.08 -11.31
C GLN A 373 11.52 14.48 -11.13
N ILE A 374 10.92 14.70 -9.99
CA ILE A 374 10.64 16.03 -9.47
C ILE A 374 12.02 16.56 -9.06
N LYS A 375 12.32 17.83 -9.29
CA LYS A 375 13.44 18.49 -8.60
C LYS A 375 13.26 18.17 -7.13
N GLU A 376 14.28 17.56 -6.51
CA GLU A 376 14.21 17.26 -5.09
C GLU A 376 13.78 18.52 -4.36
N PRO A 377 12.76 18.47 -3.51
CA PRO A 377 12.37 19.65 -2.76
C PRO A 377 13.59 20.10 -1.93
N LEU A 378 13.84 21.41 -1.92
CA LEU A 378 14.84 21.94 -1.01
C LEU A 378 14.39 21.62 0.42
N MET A 379 15.29 21.06 1.18
CA MET A 379 15.06 20.78 2.60
C MET A 379 15.49 21.99 3.44
N VAL A 380 15.00 22.08 4.67
CA VAL A 380 15.37 23.16 5.59
C VAL A 380 16.91 23.22 5.78
N VAL A 381 17.57 22.07 5.87
CA VAL A 381 19.04 21.99 5.99
C VAL A 381 19.80 22.62 4.82
N ASP A 382 19.20 22.69 3.63
CA ASP A 382 19.85 23.28 2.43
C ASP A 382 19.83 24.80 2.44
N VAL A 383 19.01 25.42 3.29
CA VAL A 383 18.72 26.85 3.29
C VAL A 383 18.98 27.51 4.62
N MET A 384 18.82 26.81 5.73
CA MET A 384 19.01 27.33 7.08
C MET A 384 20.39 27.93 7.29
N ALA A 385 20.48 28.93 8.16
CA ALA A 385 21.76 29.37 8.71
C ALA A 385 22.29 28.37 9.72
N THR A 386 23.50 27.87 9.51
CA THR A 386 24.18 26.87 10.37
C THR A 386 25.10 27.50 11.42
N GLN A 387 25.57 28.72 11.17
CA GLN A 387 26.30 29.50 12.15
C GLN A 387 25.29 30.19 13.07
N ILE A 388 24.95 29.55 14.15
CA ILE A 388 23.98 30.04 15.13
C ILE A 388 24.65 30.31 16.46
N THR A 389 24.13 31.35 17.13
CA THR A 389 24.43 31.60 18.52
C THR A 389 23.26 31.13 19.38
N THR A 390 23.53 30.37 20.43
CA THR A 390 22.55 29.90 21.40
C THR A 390 22.93 30.43 22.79
N ILE A 391 21.94 30.47 23.67
CA ILE A 391 22.20 30.82 25.09
C ILE A 391 21.71 29.70 26.00
N ARG A 392 22.40 29.44 27.09
CA ARG A 392 22.01 28.45 28.09
C ARG A 392 20.86 28.96 28.96
N GLN A 393 19.92 28.08 29.30
CA GLN A 393 18.89 28.36 30.29
C GLN A 393 19.51 28.76 31.66
N GLY A 394 18.78 29.50 32.46
CA GLY A 394 19.22 29.93 33.81
C GLY A 394 20.13 31.15 33.83
N LEU A 395 20.57 31.67 32.71
CA LEU A 395 21.33 32.93 32.59
C LEU A 395 20.39 34.15 32.77
N CYS A 396 20.98 35.34 32.88
CA CYS A 396 20.19 36.57 33.02
C CYS A 396 19.82 37.19 31.65
N ILE A 397 18.85 38.11 31.68
CA ILE A 397 18.38 38.81 30.44
C ILE A 397 19.48 39.69 29.87
N GLU A 398 20.32 40.27 30.71
CA GLU A 398 21.43 41.13 30.31
C GLU A 398 22.47 40.38 29.48
N ASP A 399 22.68 39.07 29.76
CA ASP A 399 23.57 38.24 28.96
C ASP A 399 22.97 37.98 27.57
N ALA A 400 21.65 37.72 27.49
CA ALA A 400 20.95 37.57 26.21
C ALA A 400 20.98 38.88 25.42
N ALA A 401 20.78 40.01 26.07
CA ALA A 401 20.81 41.34 25.44
C ALA A 401 22.20 41.63 24.83
N LYS A 402 23.30 41.34 25.54
CA LYS A 402 24.68 41.51 25.05
C LYS A 402 24.92 40.62 23.81
N ILE A 403 24.53 39.34 23.86
CA ILE A 403 24.70 38.41 22.77
C ILE A 403 23.93 38.92 21.49
N ILE A 404 22.69 39.38 21.65
CA ILE A 404 21.88 39.92 20.55
C ILE A 404 22.52 41.19 19.98
N MET A 405 23.03 42.08 20.82
CA MET A 405 23.69 43.32 20.38
C MET A 405 24.99 43.02 19.63
N ASP A 406 25.80 42.06 20.12
CA ASP A 406 27.10 41.74 19.52
C ASP A 406 26.98 40.92 18.23
N SER A 407 25.92 40.11 18.12
CA SER A 407 25.73 39.20 16.98
C SER A 407 24.84 39.74 15.85
N SER A 408 24.15 40.87 16.05
CA SER A 408 23.16 41.39 15.11
C SER A 408 21.99 40.47 14.80
N PHE A 409 21.74 39.45 15.62
CA PHE A 409 20.61 38.54 15.49
C PHE A 409 19.45 38.99 16.40
N SER A 410 18.24 38.94 15.87
CA SER A 410 17.05 39.33 16.68
C SER A 410 16.39 38.17 17.44
N HIS A 411 16.83 36.94 17.19
CA HIS A 411 16.27 35.70 17.75
C HIS A 411 17.39 34.85 18.31
N LEU A 412 17.29 34.45 19.56
CA LEU A 412 18.32 33.68 20.25
C LEU A 412 17.69 32.40 20.84
N PRO A 413 17.96 31.22 20.28
CA PRO A 413 17.50 29.94 20.83
C PRO A 413 18.12 29.71 22.21
N VAL A 414 17.28 29.27 23.16
CA VAL A 414 17.70 28.90 24.52
C VAL A 414 17.81 27.39 24.59
N VAL A 415 18.94 26.88 25.07
CA VAL A 415 19.24 25.46 25.14
C VAL A 415 19.53 24.98 26.55
N SER A 416 19.23 23.69 26.81
CA SER A 416 19.61 23.02 28.07
C SER A 416 21.11 22.76 28.14
N GLU A 417 21.57 22.16 29.22
CA GLU A 417 22.97 21.68 29.35
C GLU A 417 23.34 20.60 28.32
N GLU A 418 22.33 19.88 27.80
CA GLU A 418 22.48 18.84 26.77
C GLU A 418 22.32 19.38 25.33
N ASP A 419 22.36 20.70 25.12
CA ASP A 419 22.15 21.42 23.86
C ASP A 419 20.77 21.19 23.20
N LYS A 420 19.77 20.76 23.96
CA LYS A 420 18.38 20.63 23.51
C LYS A 420 17.67 21.97 23.59
N LEU A 421 16.82 22.24 22.59
CA LEU A 421 15.98 23.44 22.55
C LEU A 421 14.96 23.44 23.71
N VAL A 422 15.01 24.47 24.56
CA VAL A 422 14.09 24.65 25.69
C VAL A 422 13.30 25.94 25.64
N GLY A 423 13.71 26.91 24.82
CA GLY A 423 13.04 28.17 24.63
C GLY A 423 13.62 28.99 23.49
N ILE A 424 13.00 30.14 23.23
CA ILE A 424 13.55 31.18 22.35
C ILE A 424 13.31 32.54 23.01
N ILE A 425 14.27 33.45 22.87
CA ILE A 425 14.12 34.83 23.29
C ILE A 425 14.45 35.77 22.13
N THR A 426 13.69 36.84 22.00
CA THR A 426 13.87 37.84 20.96
C THR A 426 14.27 39.19 21.53
N ALA A 427 14.81 40.07 20.69
CA ALA A 427 15.06 41.47 21.07
C ALA A 427 13.78 42.17 21.58
N TRP A 428 12.60 41.78 21.02
CA TRP A 428 11.30 42.29 21.47
C TRP A 428 10.94 41.84 22.90
N ASP A 429 11.18 40.54 23.21
CA ASP A 429 10.91 40.01 24.55
C ASP A 429 11.77 40.72 25.60
N ILE A 430 13.04 40.99 25.30
CA ILE A 430 13.95 41.75 26.13
C ILE A 430 13.43 43.18 26.32
N ALA A 431 13.07 43.88 25.23
CA ALA A 431 12.54 45.23 25.29
C ALA A 431 11.26 45.31 26.14
N LYS A 432 10.35 44.34 25.99
CA LYS A 432 9.12 44.23 26.78
C LYS A 432 9.43 43.97 28.24
N ALA A 433 10.34 43.05 28.55
CA ALA A 433 10.76 42.80 29.93
C ALA A 433 11.35 44.04 30.59
N VAL A 434 12.19 44.81 29.86
CA VAL A 434 12.73 46.09 30.33
C VAL A 434 11.62 47.12 30.63
N ALA A 435 10.63 47.25 29.77
CA ALA A 435 9.52 48.19 29.93
C ALA A 435 8.59 47.85 31.12
N GLU A 436 8.40 46.56 31.38
CA GLU A 436 7.51 46.06 32.44
C GLU A 436 8.18 45.94 33.82
N ASN A 437 9.48 46.24 33.91
CA ASN A 437 10.27 46.07 35.15
C ASN A 437 10.17 44.66 35.79
N LYS A 438 10.05 43.62 34.95
CA LYS A 438 9.85 42.23 35.35
C LYS A 438 11.08 41.39 34.96
N TYR A 439 12.17 41.51 35.74
CA TYR A 439 13.31 40.70 35.37
C TYR A 439 14.20 40.27 36.47
N ASN A 440 14.66 39.00 36.25
CA ASN A 440 15.97 38.53 36.71
C ASN A 440 16.44 37.28 36.02
N LYS A 441 15.58 36.46 35.42
CA LYS A 441 15.97 35.20 34.77
C LYS A 441 15.44 35.10 33.36
N LEU A 442 16.28 34.63 32.45
CA LEU A 442 15.92 34.31 31.08
C LEU A 442 14.69 33.41 30.96
N ASP A 443 14.58 32.40 31.84
CA ASP A 443 13.52 31.40 31.88
C ASP A 443 12.11 31.98 32.17
N ASP A 444 12.04 33.17 32.73
CA ASP A 444 10.77 33.86 33.06
C ASP A 444 10.24 34.70 31.88
N VAL A 445 11.11 34.98 30.88
CA VAL A 445 10.79 35.86 29.75
C VAL A 445 10.77 35.15 28.42
N MET A 446 11.57 34.07 28.26
CA MET A 446 11.64 33.32 27.03
C MET A 446 10.30 32.64 26.67
N THR A 447 10.02 32.51 25.39
CA THR A 447 8.95 31.65 24.89
C THR A 447 9.35 30.18 25.02
N LYS A 448 8.59 29.38 25.81
CA LYS A 448 8.89 27.96 26.09
C LYS A 448 8.26 27.01 25.06
N ASP A 449 7.08 27.36 24.56
CA ASP A 449 6.42 26.61 23.47
C ASP A 449 6.93 27.09 22.11
N VAL A 450 8.12 26.61 21.74
CA VAL A 450 8.86 27.10 20.59
C VAL A 450 8.36 26.42 19.32
N ILE A 451 7.89 27.24 18.37
CA ILE A 451 7.66 26.79 16.99
C ILE A 451 9.02 26.54 16.35
N LYS A 452 9.25 25.32 15.87
CA LYS A 452 10.53 24.82 15.38
C LYS A 452 10.37 24.10 14.05
N ALA A 453 11.46 23.97 13.32
CA ALA A 453 11.56 23.20 12.09
C ALA A 453 12.46 21.97 12.28
N ASP A 454 12.21 20.88 11.53
CA ASP A 454 13.12 19.76 11.41
C ASP A 454 14.10 20.02 10.26
N ALA A 455 15.39 19.74 10.44
CA ALA A 455 16.40 19.93 9.42
C ALA A 455 16.10 19.15 8.13
N THR A 456 15.39 18.03 8.24
CA THR A 456 15.07 17.12 7.13
C THR A 456 13.65 17.31 6.56
N GLU A 457 12.89 18.30 7.03
CA GLU A 457 11.59 18.61 6.44
C GLU A 457 11.72 19.47 5.18
N PRO A 458 10.74 19.37 4.23
CA PRO A 458 10.69 20.26 3.06
C PRO A 458 10.57 21.72 3.46
N ILE A 459 11.29 22.58 2.77
CA ILE A 459 11.32 24.02 3.05
C ILE A 459 9.93 24.69 2.99
N ASP A 460 9.05 24.21 2.11
CA ASP A 460 7.71 24.75 1.95
C ASP A 460 6.85 24.56 3.22
N ILE A 461 7.06 23.47 3.96
CA ILE A 461 6.40 23.22 5.26
C ILE A 461 6.87 24.23 6.30
N ALA A 462 8.16 24.50 6.35
CA ALA A 462 8.71 25.50 7.24
C ALA A 462 8.20 26.92 6.90
N ALA A 463 8.11 27.26 5.62
CA ALA A 463 7.53 28.51 5.15
C ALA A 463 6.07 28.70 5.58
N CYS A 464 5.23 27.68 5.35
CA CYS A 464 3.83 27.71 5.81
C CYS A 464 3.71 27.88 7.32
N ARG A 465 4.62 27.27 8.10
CA ARG A 465 4.61 27.36 9.56
C ARG A 465 4.99 28.76 10.06
N LEU A 466 5.98 29.44 9.42
CA LEU A 466 6.29 30.84 9.70
C LEU A 466 5.08 31.76 9.48
N ASP A 467 4.39 31.57 8.35
CA ASP A 467 3.20 32.33 7.99
C ASP A 467 2.02 32.08 8.93
N GLN A 468 1.69 30.82 9.19
CA GLN A 468 0.58 30.41 10.07
C GLN A 468 0.71 30.96 11.49
N HIS A 469 1.93 31.01 12.02
CA HIS A 469 2.21 31.50 13.37
C HIS A 469 2.62 32.98 13.42
N ASN A 470 2.66 33.65 12.25
CA ASN A 470 3.08 35.03 12.12
C ASN A 470 4.41 35.34 12.82
N ILE A 471 5.40 34.45 12.59
CA ILE A 471 6.76 34.55 13.14
C ILE A 471 7.78 34.72 12.02
N SER A 472 8.88 35.42 12.33
CA SER A 472 9.92 35.74 11.34
C SER A 472 11.11 34.77 11.35
N ALA A 473 11.20 33.91 12.34
CA ALA A 473 12.28 32.92 12.47
C ALA A 473 11.85 31.71 13.30
N MET A 474 12.45 30.55 13.00
CA MET A 474 12.31 29.31 13.76
C MET A 474 13.66 28.66 14.00
N PRO A 475 13.95 28.17 15.20
CA PRO A 475 15.06 27.25 15.42
C PRO A 475 14.85 25.96 14.63
N VAL A 476 15.95 25.43 14.09
CA VAL A 476 15.96 24.15 13.41
C VAL A 476 16.62 23.11 14.30
N ILE A 477 15.95 21.98 14.47
CA ILE A 477 16.43 20.89 15.32
C ILE A 477 16.79 19.64 14.52
N ASP A 478 17.69 18.84 15.08
CA ASP A 478 17.98 17.47 14.61
C ASP A 478 17.01 16.45 15.27
N LYS A 479 17.12 15.17 14.84
CA LYS A 479 16.33 14.05 15.39
C LYS A 479 16.52 13.81 16.90
N HIS A 480 17.50 14.46 17.53
CA HIS A 480 17.77 14.37 18.96
C HIS A 480 17.26 15.60 19.73
N GLY A 481 16.62 16.56 19.02
CA GLY A 481 16.10 17.80 19.59
C GLY A 481 17.17 18.87 19.84
N ARG A 482 18.40 18.69 19.30
CA ARG A 482 19.48 19.69 19.42
C ARG A 482 19.31 20.74 18.33
N VAL A 483 19.62 21.98 18.69
CA VAL A 483 19.57 23.10 17.73
C VAL A 483 20.74 23.01 16.77
N VAL A 484 20.43 22.86 15.46
CA VAL A 484 21.43 22.72 14.37
C VAL A 484 21.42 23.91 13.40
N GLY A 485 20.44 24.79 13.52
CA GLY A 485 20.30 25.96 12.65
C GLY A 485 19.16 26.87 13.06
N ILE A 486 18.99 27.92 12.29
CA ILE A 486 17.82 28.81 12.33
C ILE A 486 17.37 29.08 10.89
N ILE A 487 16.07 29.13 10.67
CA ILE A 487 15.50 29.54 9.39
C ILE A 487 14.61 30.75 9.56
N THR A 488 14.74 31.72 8.65
CA THR A 488 14.07 33.02 8.74
C THR A 488 13.28 33.33 7.47
N SER A 489 12.35 34.28 7.54
CA SER A 489 11.65 34.83 6.37
C SER A 489 12.61 35.45 5.34
N ASP A 490 13.75 35.97 5.76
CA ASP A 490 14.78 36.48 4.88
C ASP A 490 15.46 35.39 4.05
N ASP A 491 15.63 34.19 4.57
CA ASP A 491 16.20 33.06 3.86
C ASP A 491 15.29 32.65 2.71
N PHE A 492 13.97 32.68 2.92
CA PHE A 492 12.98 32.44 1.86
C PHE A 492 13.02 33.54 0.81
N SER A 493 13.11 34.80 1.24
CA SER A 493 13.20 35.95 0.31
C SER A 493 14.45 35.86 -0.57
N LYS A 494 15.59 35.52 -0.02
CA LYS A 494 16.86 35.30 -0.75
C LYS A 494 16.73 34.11 -1.73
N LEU A 495 16.08 33.03 -1.30
CA LEU A 495 15.83 31.87 -2.17
C LEU A 495 14.94 32.23 -3.36
N MET A 496 13.88 32.99 -3.14
CA MET A 496 12.98 33.46 -4.22
C MET A 496 13.68 34.39 -5.19
N ALA A 497 14.55 35.28 -4.71
CA ALA A 497 15.37 36.15 -5.56
C ALA A 497 16.29 35.33 -6.48
N ARG A 498 17.02 34.32 -5.91
CA ARG A 498 17.91 33.44 -6.71
C ARG A 498 17.18 32.57 -7.74
N ARG A 499 15.88 32.28 -7.57
CA ARG A 499 15.06 31.55 -8.56
C ARG A 499 14.59 32.40 -9.72
N ARG A 500 14.58 33.73 -9.58
CA ARG A 500 14.22 34.68 -10.69
C ARG A 500 15.36 34.89 -11.66
N ASP A 501 16.60 34.63 -11.28
CA ASP A 501 17.80 34.80 -12.09
C ASP A 501 18.20 33.55 -12.89
N ARG A 502 17.35 32.50 -12.88
CA ARG A 502 17.47 31.29 -13.67
C ARG A 502 16.26 31.06 -14.56
#